data_a1fb372ee8273d18a14f33d108909b0f
#
_entry.id   a1fb372ee8273d18a14f33d108909b0f
#
_cell.length_a   1.000
_cell.length_b   1.000
_cell.length_c   1.000
_cell.angle_alpha   90.00
_cell.angle_beta   90.00
_cell.angle_gamma   90.00
#
_symmetry.space_group_name_H-M   'P 1'
#
loop_
_entity.id
_entity.type
_entity.pdbx_description
1 polymer ?
#
loop_
_entity_poly.entity_id
_entity_poly.type
_entity_poly.pdbx_seq_one_letter_code
_entity_poly.pdbx_strand_id
1 'polypeptide(L)'
;MFYLLENLYYLAGTVNTMDLRLHACAYSFHTLPFKTSFTPPPFFLFRLQVVGSCRALVNGKMSIIEPGDLLIYRPGEPYHLEVEEMDGKIESGDYYLLCEGSWIEEWWKAQSRPIQQRIHMDTGMLSLWQQLYIEQHRIVQRNPELIRHLLCALCLSLDRLAVDAVSRQDPEGRSNELVVLMRRYINVNALRRLRVEEVARAAGLSVSRAVHLFKKLTGFTIIRYTQEIRLSNAMERIRYTDLSLENIAGTCGFGTYSYFHKVFKARYGISPKEARNRPPDSMLEGTYVIPGGDQNLSGLSEDARKFLTT
;
A
#
# COMPACT_ATOMS: atom_id res chain seq x y z
N MET A 1 -2.14 11.21 37.59
CA MET A 1 -3.23 10.65 36.77
C MET A 1 -4.19 11.69 36.20
N PHE A 2 -4.40 12.86 36.84
CA PHE A 2 -5.25 13.95 36.31
C PHE A 2 -4.54 14.85 35.28
N TYR A 3 -3.23 14.99 35.30
CA TYR A 3 -2.44 15.83 34.36
C TYR A 3 -2.31 15.23 32.94
N LEU A 4 -2.50 13.91 32.78
CA LEU A 4 -2.45 13.25 31.48
C LEU A 4 -3.77 13.35 30.70
N LEU A 5 -4.89 13.56 31.39
CA LEU A 5 -6.20 13.72 30.76
C LEU A 5 -6.43 15.14 30.23
N GLU A 6 -5.87 16.17 30.86
CA GLU A 6 -5.98 17.56 30.37
C GLU A 6 -5.18 17.78 29.08
N ASN A 7 -4.02 17.15 28.91
CA ASN A 7 -3.26 17.23 27.66
C ASN A 7 -3.91 16.49 26.48
N LEU A 8 -4.70 15.46 26.75
CA LEU A 8 -5.50 14.79 25.71
C LEU A 8 -6.70 15.66 25.26
N TYR A 9 -7.24 16.49 26.13
CA TYR A 9 -8.32 17.45 25.78
C TYR A 9 -7.79 18.64 24.98
N TYR A 10 -6.54 19.08 25.20
CA TYR A 10 -5.93 20.17 24.41
C TYR A 10 -5.51 19.71 23.00
N LEU A 11 -5.20 18.42 22.79
CA LEU A 11 -5.02 17.84 21.47
C LEU A 11 -6.33 17.57 20.73
N ALA A 12 -7.46 17.49 21.45
CA ALA A 12 -8.81 17.37 20.87
C ALA A 12 -9.41 18.72 20.44
N GLY A 13 -8.77 19.85 20.78
CA GLY A 13 -9.28 21.21 20.53
C GLY A 13 -9.05 21.77 19.13
N THR A 14 -8.37 21.04 18.24
CA THR A 14 -8.28 21.37 16.82
C THR A 14 -8.43 20.10 15.98
N VAL A 15 -9.54 19.40 16.14
CA VAL A 15 -10.04 18.56 15.06
C VAL A 15 -10.51 19.56 14.01
N ASN A 16 -9.58 19.98 13.16
CA ASN A 16 -9.91 20.59 11.89
C ASN A 16 -10.77 19.54 11.17
N THR A 17 -12.10 19.72 11.25
CA THR A 17 -13.03 18.76 10.64
C THR A 17 -12.72 18.81 9.15
N MET A 18 -12.02 17.79 8.68
CA MET A 18 -11.58 17.68 7.30
C MET A 18 -12.81 17.84 6.40
N ASP A 19 -12.94 19.00 5.76
CA ASP A 19 -14.05 19.26 4.84
C ASP A 19 -13.79 18.48 3.56
N LEU A 20 -14.31 17.27 3.53
CA LEU A 20 -14.24 16.33 2.42
C LEU A 20 -15.50 15.50 2.41
N ARG A 21 -16.26 15.57 1.31
CA ARG A 21 -17.54 14.87 1.13
C ARG A 21 -17.49 13.98 -0.09
N LEU A 22 -17.92 12.74 0.07
CA LEU A 22 -18.15 11.80 -1.01
C LEU A 22 -19.65 11.79 -1.36
N HIS A 23 -20.01 12.25 -2.55
CA HIS A 23 -21.40 12.25 -3.04
C HIS A 23 -21.80 10.89 -3.59
N ALA A 24 -20.92 10.29 -4.40
CA ALA A 24 -21.13 9.00 -5.00
C ALA A 24 -19.82 8.23 -5.11
N CYS A 25 -19.91 6.92 -4.99
CA CYS A 25 -18.87 5.97 -5.37
C CYS A 25 -19.58 4.73 -5.91
N ALA A 26 -19.31 4.37 -7.16
CA ALA A 26 -19.97 3.23 -7.76
C ALA A 26 -19.06 2.49 -8.75
N TYR A 27 -19.51 1.30 -9.14
CA TYR A 27 -18.94 0.53 -10.24
C TYR A 27 -19.96 0.51 -11.38
N SER A 28 -19.53 0.89 -12.56
CA SER A 28 -20.32 0.90 -13.78
C SER A 28 -19.82 -0.19 -14.72
N PHE A 29 -20.72 -0.92 -15.33
CA PHE A 29 -20.37 -1.94 -16.32
C PHE A 29 -21.34 -1.88 -17.51
N HIS A 30 -20.81 -1.71 -18.70
CA HIS A 30 -21.56 -1.54 -19.92
C HIS A 30 -21.23 -2.65 -20.94
N THR A 31 -22.27 -3.28 -21.46
CA THR A 31 -22.21 -4.25 -22.57
C THR A 31 -23.05 -3.80 -23.77
N LEU A 32 -23.61 -2.61 -23.69
CA LEU A 32 -24.34 -1.92 -24.74
C LEU A 32 -23.77 -0.52 -24.96
N PRO A 33 -23.94 0.08 -26.14
CA PRO A 33 -23.52 1.43 -26.40
C PRO A 33 -24.07 2.41 -25.35
N PHE A 34 -23.21 3.26 -24.82
CA PHE A 34 -23.59 4.24 -23.81
C PHE A 34 -22.88 5.56 -24.09
N LYS A 35 -23.62 6.66 -23.98
CA LYS A 35 -23.06 8.02 -24.07
C LYS A 35 -23.57 8.85 -22.92
N THR A 36 -22.67 9.63 -22.36
CA THR A 36 -23.03 10.63 -21.37
C THR A 36 -22.20 11.88 -21.56
N SER A 37 -22.87 13.03 -21.47
CA SER A 37 -22.22 14.34 -21.38
C SER A 37 -22.92 15.10 -20.27
N PHE A 38 -22.15 15.66 -19.38
CA PHE A 38 -22.67 16.51 -18.31
C PHE A 38 -22.31 17.96 -18.59
N THR A 39 -23.21 18.86 -18.22
CA THR A 39 -22.81 20.20 -17.80
C THR A 39 -21.72 20.03 -16.76
N PRO A 40 -20.61 20.83 -16.80
CA PRO A 40 -19.51 20.59 -15.89
C PRO A 40 -19.98 20.34 -14.46
N PRO A 41 -19.65 19.20 -13.85
CA PRO A 41 -20.10 18.91 -12.50
C PRO A 41 -19.48 19.91 -11.51
N PRO A 42 -20.18 20.29 -10.42
CA PRO A 42 -19.65 21.20 -9.42
C PRO A 42 -18.65 20.52 -8.46
N PHE A 43 -18.29 19.26 -8.71
CA PHE A 43 -17.43 18.44 -7.87
C PHE A 43 -16.32 17.77 -8.69
N PHE A 44 -15.31 17.22 -7.99
CA PHE A 44 -14.31 16.35 -8.60
C PHE A 44 -14.94 15.03 -9.02
N LEU A 45 -14.63 14.58 -10.23
CA LEU A 45 -14.99 13.25 -10.74
C LEU A 45 -13.70 12.45 -10.96
N PHE A 46 -13.58 11.33 -10.26
CA PHE A 46 -12.54 10.34 -10.47
C PHE A 46 -13.14 9.15 -11.20
N ARG A 47 -12.41 8.58 -12.14
CA ARG A 47 -12.85 7.42 -12.90
C ARG A 47 -11.67 6.51 -13.21
N LEU A 48 -11.71 5.26 -12.72
CA LEU A 48 -10.67 4.25 -12.95
C LEU A 48 -11.22 3.15 -13.86
N GLN A 49 -10.72 3.07 -15.08
CA GLN A 49 -11.04 1.98 -16.00
C GLN A 49 -10.38 0.68 -15.52
N VAL A 50 -11.16 -0.40 -15.41
CA VAL A 50 -10.67 -1.69 -14.90
C VAL A 50 -10.90 -2.85 -15.85
N VAL A 51 -11.91 -2.77 -16.71
CA VAL A 51 -12.25 -3.81 -17.70
C VAL A 51 -12.62 -3.14 -19.02
N GLY A 52 -12.21 -3.73 -20.14
CA GLY A 52 -12.55 -3.23 -21.48
C GLY A 52 -12.12 -1.80 -21.70
N SER A 53 -12.73 -1.09 -22.64
CA SER A 53 -12.33 0.26 -23.01
C SER A 53 -13.53 1.17 -23.28
N CYS A 54 -13.30 2.47 -23.22
CA CYS A 54 -14.26 3.49 -23.61
C CYS A 54 -13.52 4.68 -24.24
N ARG A 55 -14.26 5.70 -24.66
CA ARG A 55 -13.68 6.99 -25.08
C ARG A 55 -14.14 8.08 -24.12
N ALA A 56 -13.24 8.95 -23.73
CA ALA A 56 -13.56 10.07 -22.87
C ALA A 56 -12.90 11.37 -23.36
N LEU A 57 -13.50 12.49 -23.00
CA LEU A 57 -12.98 13.82 -23.34
C LEU A 57 -11.78 14.16 -22.47
N VAL A 58 -10.59 14.19 -23.04
CA VAL A 58 -9.34 14.53 -22.37
C VAL A 58 -8.71 15.73 -23.08
N ASN A 59 -8.53 16.84 -22.39
CA ASN A 59 -7.95 18.07 -22.96
C ASN A 59 -8.61 18.51 -24.29
N GLY A 60 -9.93 18.45 -24.36
CA GLY A 60 -10.71 18.85 -25.53
C GLY A 60 -10.74 17.84 -26.69
N LYS A 61 -10.18 16.64 -26.52
CA LYS A 61 -10.17 15.57 -27.52
C LYS A 61 -10.70 14.27 -26.95
N MET A 62 -11.46 13.51 -27.75
CA MET A 62 -11.90 12.16 -27.39
C MET A 62 -10.71 11.21 -27.46
N SER A 63 -10.34 10.65 -26.31
CA SER A 63 -9.22 9.72 -26.14
C SER A 63 -9.72 8.34 -25.76
N ILE A 64 -9.03 7.29 -26.18
CA ILE A 64 -9.29 5.91 -25.77
C ILE A 64 -8.81 5.75 -24.33
N ILE A 65 -9.64 5.14 -23.50
CA ILE A 65 -9.41 4.86 -22.09
C ILE A 65 -9.40 3.35 -21.93
N GLU A 66 -8.28 2.83 -21.43
CA GLU A 66 -8.02 1.40 -21.26
C GLU A 66 -7.87 1.01 -19.78
N PRO A 67 -7.89 -0.27 -19.43
CA PRO A 67 -7.66 -0.72 -18.06
C PRO A 67 -6.35 -0.16 -17.48
N GLY A 68 -6.44 0.44 -16.30
CA GLY A 68 -5.36 1.17 -15.64
C GLY A 68 -5.34 2.68 -15.92
N ASP A 69 -6.17 3.20 -16.82
CA ASP A 69 -6.32 4.64 -16.95
C ASP A 69 -7.21 5.21 -15.85
N LEU A 70 -6.67 6.17 -15.13
CA LEU A 70 -7.37 7.00 -14.17
C LEU A 70 -7.65 8.37 -14.80
N LEU A 71 -8.89 8.78 -14.77
CA LEU A 71 -9.33 10.13 -15.15
C LEU A 71 -9.71 10.91 -13.91
N ILE A 72 -9.27 12.19 -13.83
CA ILE A 72 -9.68 13.10 -12.77
C ILE A 72 -10.10 14.43 -13.41
N TYR A 73 -11.38 14.76 -13.28
CA TYR A 73 -11.95 16.02 -13.73
C TYR A 73 -12.20 16.93 -12.52
N ARG A 74 -11.83 18.19 -12.66
CA ARG A 74 -12.12 19.22 -11.66
C ARG A 74 -13.54 19.74 -11.78
N PRO A 75 -14.05 20.40 -10.74
CA PRO A 75 -15.27 21.21 -10.88
C PRO A 75 -15.17 22.16 -12.07
N GLY A 76 -16.22 22.17 -12.91
CA GLY A 76 -16.30 23.02 -14.09
C GLY A 76 -15.61 22.50 -15.35
N GLU A 77 -14.89 21.39 -15.32
CA GLU A 77 -14.33 20.78 -16.53
C GLU A 77 -15.39 20.01 -17.34
N PRO A 78 -15.40 20.15 -18.66
CA PRO A 78 -16.34 19.43 -19.50
C PRO A 78 -16.06 17.93 -19.46
N TYR A 79 -17.12 17.15 -19.22
CA TYR A 79 -17.06 15.71 -19.16
C TYR A 79 -17.90 15.08 -20.26
N HIS A 80 -17.30 14.17 -21.02
CA HIS A 80 -17.99 13.37 -22.02
C HIS A 80 -17.38 11.98 -22.05
N LEU A 81 -18.25 10.97 -22.09
CA LEU A 81 -17.87 9.56 -22.16
C LEU A 81 -18.73 8.83 -23.19
N GLU A 82 -18.09 7.97 -23.96
CA GLU A 82 -18.71 7.09 -24.92
C GLU A 82 -18.20 5.66 -24.75
N VAL A 83 -19.12 4.73 -24.63
CA VAL A 83 -18.86 3.28 -24.74
C VAL A 83 -19.41 2.83 -26.07
N GLU A 84 -18.56 2.40 -26.96
CA GLU A 84 -18.87 1.95 -28.31
C GLU A 84 -18.24 0.57 -28.54
N GLU A 85 -18.56 -0.04 -29.69
CA GLU A 85 -17.90 -1.28 -30.09
C GLU A 85 -16.43 -1.00 -30.41
N MET A 86 -15.55 -1.73 -29.73
CA MET A 86 -14.11 -1.72 -29.94
C MET A 86 -13.63 -3.18 -30.09
N ASP A 87 -12.91 -3.47 -31.15
CA ASP A 87 -12.40 -4.83 -31.47
C ASP A 87 -13.51 -5.92 -31.46
N GLY A 88 -14.69 -5.59 -31.97
CA GLY A 88 -15.82 -6.52 -32.05
C GLY A 88 -16.55 -6.77 -30.73
N LYS A 89 -16.27 -5.99 -29.70
CA LYS A 89 -16.87 -6.09 -28.37
C LYS A 89 -17.32 -4.74 -27.84
N ILE A 90 -18.44 -4.75 -27.12
CA ILE A 90 -18.84 -3.63 -26.26
C ILE A 90 -18.67 -4.11 -24.83
N GLU A 91 -17.60 -3.67 -24.19
CA GLU A 91 -17.29 -4.00 -22.80
C GLU A 91 -16.53 -2.84 -22.16
N SER A 92 -17.09 -2.25 -21.12
CA SER A 92 -16.43 -1.20 -20.35
C SER A 92 -16.85 -1.28 -18.89
N GLY A 93 -15.87 -1.43 -18.00
CA GLY A 93 -16.09 -1.48 -16.56
C GLY A 93 -15.14 -0.54 -15.83
N ASP A 94 -15.71 0.32 -15.00
CA ASP A 94 -14.94 1.32 -14.25
C ASP A 94 -15.52 1.60 -12.86
N TYR A 95 -14.64 1.94 -11.94
CA TYR A 95 -15.02 2.60 -10.70
C TYR A 95 -15.06 4.10 -10.94
N TYR A 96 -16.08 4.77 -10.37
CA TYR A 96 -16.12 6.23 -10.34
C TYR A 96 -16.50 6.76 -8.96
N LEU A 97 -16.06 7.95 -8.64
CA LEU A 97 -16.48 8.68 -7.45
C LEU A 97 -16.63 10.17 -7.73
N LEU A 98 -17.51 10.79 -6.97
CA LEU A 98 -17.79 12.23 -6.99
C LEU A 98 -17.53 12.76 -5.58
N CYS A 99 -16.65 13.76 -5.46
CA CYS A 99 -16.30 14.34 -4.16
C CYS A 99 -16.06 15.85 -4.24
N GLU A 100 -16.19 16.51 -3.09
CA GLU A 100 -15.93 17.94 -2.93
C GLU A 100 -15.35 18.26 -1.54
N GLY A 101 -14.88 19.48 -1.37
CA GLY A 101 -14.41 20.02 -0.10
C GLY A 101 -13.03 20.64 -0.19
N SER A 102 -12.67 21.42 0.81
CA SER A 102 -11.41 22.15 0.83
C SER A 102 -10.19 21.21 0.80
N TRP A 103 -10.28 20.04 1.45
CA TRP A 103 -9.17 19.09 1.46
C TRP A 103 -8.82 18.55 0.07
N ILE A 104 -9.82 18.18 -0.74
CA ILE A 104 -9.56 17.68 -2.10
C ILE A 104 -9.07 18.80 -3.04
N GLU A 105 -9.52 20.03 -2.83
CA GLU A 105 -9.00 21.17 -3.56
C GLU A 105 -7.52 21.44 -3.25
N GLU A 106 -7.14 21.40 -1.96
CA GLU A 106 -5.75 21.55 -1.53
C GLU A 106 -4.87 20.42 -2.08
N TRP A 107 -5.35 19.16 -1.95
CA TRP A 107 -4.67 18.02 -2.53
C TRP A 107 -4.45 18.17 -4.03
N TRP A 108 -5.45 18.67 -4.76
CA TRP A 108 -5.33 18.90 -6.19
C TRP A 108 -4.30 20.01 -6.51
N LYS A 109 -4.30 21.10 -5.75
CA LYS A 109 -3.39 22.25 -5.94
C LYS A 109 -1.94 21.94 -5.56
N ALA A 110 -1.72 20.95 -4.69
CA ALA A 110 -0.39 20.63 -4.16
C ALA A 110 0.60 20.16 -5.25
N GLN A 111 0.11 19.62 -6.37
CA GLN A 111 0.95 19.21 -7.50
C GLN A 111 0.16 19.25 -8.82
N SER A 112 0.88 19.40 -9.95
CA SER A 112 0.27 19.31 -11.27
C SER A 112 -0.17 17.88 -11.57
N ARG A 113 -1.45 17.68 -11.92
CA ARG A 113 -2.02 16.38 -12.26
C ARG A 113 -2.67 16.45 -13.64
N PRO A 114 -2.35 15.52 -14.55
CA PRO A 114 -3.06 15.43 -15.84
C PRO A 114 -4.48 14.90 -15.62
N ILE A 115 -5.40 15.23 -16.53
CA ILE A 115 -6.76 14.66 -16.53
C ILE A 115 -6.71 13.14 -16.67
N GLN A 116 -5.85 12.59 -17.53
CA GLN A 116 -5.65 11.17 -17.74
C GLN A 116 -4.23 10.77 -17.30
N GLN A 117 -4.14 9.73 -16.49
CA GLN A 117 -2.86 9.11 -16.15
C GLN A 117 -3.00 7.59 -16.10
N ARG A 118 -2.00 6.86 -16.58
CA ARG A 118 -1.92 5.41 -16.45
C ARG A 118 -1.38 5.06 -15.07
N ILE A 119 -2.12 4.27 -14.30
CA ILE A 119 -1.69 3.81 -12.98
C ILE A 119 -1.52 2.29 -12.98
N HIS A 120 -0.66 1.79 -12.11
CA HIS A 120 -0.56 0.36 -11.86
C HIS A 120 -1.71 -0.07 -10.92
N MET A 121 -2.62 -0.89 -11.45
CA MET A 121 -3.72 -1.44 -10.65
C MET A 121 -3.20 -2.60 -9.80
N ASP A 122 -2.68 -2.30 -8.63
CA ASP A 122 -2.37 -3.33 -7.65
C ASP A 122 -3.60 -3.67 -6.77
N THR A 123 -3.48 -4.75 -6.01
CA THR A 123 -4.55 -5.18 -5.10
C THR A 123 -4.88 -4.17 -4.02
N GLY A 124 -3.90 -3.34 -3.59
CA GLY A 124 -4.08 -2.30 -2.58
C GLY A 124 -4.96 -1.16 -3.08
N MET A 125 -4.67 -0.67 -4.30
CA MET A 125 -5.45 0.39 -4.95
C MET A 125 -6.89 -0.04 -5.20
N LEU A 126 -7.09 -1.21 -5.79
CA LEU A 126 -8.44 -1.76 -6.03
C LEU A 126 -9.20 -2.00 -4.73
N SER A 127 -8.52 -2.44 -3.67
CA SER A 127 -9.12 -2.62 -2.35
C SER A 127 -9.66 -1.30 -1.76
N LEU A 128 -8.94 -0.18 -1.92
CA LEU A 128 -9.43 1.14 -1.47
C LEU A 128 -10.71 1.56 -2.21
N TRP A 129 -10.76 1.38 -3.53
CA TRP A 129 -11.98 1.64 -4.30
C TRP A 129 -13.14 0.76 -3.85
N GLN A 130 -12.90 -0.53 -3.64
CA GLN A 130 -13.92 -1.49 -3.18
C GLN A 130 -14.42 -1.15 -1.78
N GLN A 131 -13.54 -0.79 -0.85
CA GLN A 131 -13.93 -0.39 0.50
C GLN A 131 -14.75 0.90 0.51
N LEU A 132 -14.38 1.91 -0.29
CA LEU A 132 -15.19 3.11 -0.49
C LEU A 132 -16.57 2.77 -1.03
N TYR A 133 -16.64 1.91 -2.05
CA TYR A 133 -17.90 1.45 -2.62
C TYR A 133 -18.78 0.75 -1.59
N ILE A 134 -18.22 -0.22 -0.84
CA ILE A 134 -18.95 -0.98 0.18
C ILE A 134 -19.47 -0.05 1.28
N GLU A 135 -18.62 0.84 1.79
CA GLU A 135 -19.02 1.73 2.90
C GLU A 135 -20.03 2.79 2.44
N GLN A 136 -19.92 3.29 1.20
CA GLN A 136 -20.88 4.23 0.62
C GLN A 136 -22.28 3.61 0.47
N HIS A 137 -22.37 2.31 0.15
CA HIS A 137 -23.65 1.60 -0.06
C HIS A 137 -24.15 0.86 1.19
N ARG A 138 -23.47 1.03 2.32
CA ARG A 138 -23.91 0.41 3.57
C ARG A 138 -25.23 1.01 4.05
N ILE A 139 -26.25 0.17 4.23
CA ILE A 139 -27.60 0.58 4.61
C ILE A 139 -27.68 0.91 6.12
N VAL A 140 -26.95 0.14 6.93
CA VAL A 140 -26.94 0.28 8.40
C VAL A 140 -25.54 0.65 8.87
N GLN A 141 -25.45 1.63 9.77
CA GLN A 141 -24.18 2.06 10.40
C GLN A 141 -23.11 2.54 9.39
N ARG A 142 -23.53 3.21 8.32
CA ARG A 142 -22.61 3.94 7.43
C ARG A 142 -21.76 4.92 8.24
N ASN A 143 -20.46 4.86 8.11
CA ASN A 143 -19.53 5.71 8.85
C ASN A 143 -18.93 6.80 7.96
N PRO A 144 -19.38 8.07 8.03
CA PRO A 144 -18.84 9.16 7.21
C PRO A 144 -17.37 9.46 7.46
N GLU A 145 -16.87 9.22 8.68
CA GLU A 145 -15.44 9.38 9.00
C GLU A 145 -14.59 8.34 8.28
N LEU A 146 -15.02 7.08 8.28
CA LEU A 146 -14.33 6.02 7.56
C LEU A 146 -14.28 6.33 6.05
N ILE A 147 -15.38 6.82 5.47
CA ILE A 147 -15.41 7.24 4.06
C ILE A 147 -14.39 8.35 3.80
N ARG A 148 -14.31 9.37 4.64
CA ARG A 148 -13.31 10.46 4.51
C ARG A 148 -11.89 9.92 4.53
N HIS A 149 -11.56 9.09 5.50
CA HIS A 149 -10.22 8.52 5.63
C HIS A 149 -9.85 7.59 4.47
N LEU A 150 -10.79 6.78 3.99
CA LEU A 150 -10.58 5.93 2.82
C LEU A 150 -10.35 6.76 1.55
N LEU A 151 -11.10 7.85 1.37
CA LEU A 151 -10.91 8.76 0.23
C LEU A 151 -9.55 9.47 0.30
N CYS A 152 -9.13 9.95 1.48
CA CYS A 152 -7.80 10.49 1.68
C CYS A 152 -6.71 9.44 1.39
N ALA A 153 -6.87 8.22 1.91
CA ALA A 153 -5.93 7.13 1.65
C ALA A 153 -5.82 6.82 0.15
N LEU A 154 -6.95 6.85 -0.58
CA LEU A 154 -6.96 6.70 -2.04
C LEU A 154 -6.15 7.81 -2.72
N CYS A 155 -6.42 9.08 -2.42
CA CYS A 155 -5.73 10.23 -3.01
C CYS A 155 -4.22 10.20 -2.72
N LEU A 156 -3.81 9.93 -1.48
CA LEU A 156 -2.40 9.82 -1.10
C LEU A 156 -1.69 8.62 -1.75
N SER A 157 -2.43 7.53 -2.00
CA SER A 157 -1.90 6.38 -2.73
C SER A 157 -1.69 6.70 -4.20
N LEU A 158 -2.57 7.50 -4.82
CA LEU A 158 -2.40 8.01 -6.18
C LEU A 158 -1.14 8.88 -6.31
N ASP A 159 -0.84 9.71 -5.31
CA ASP A 159 0.40 10.52 -5.30
C ASP A 159 1.66 9.64 -5.29
N ARG A 160 1.65 8.55 -4.53
CA ARG A 160 2.75 7.58 -4.54
C ARG A 160 2.94 6.94 -5.91
N LEU A 161 1.85 6.53 -6.56
CA LEU A 161 1.92 5.92 -7.89
C LEU A 161 2.42 6.91 -8.96
N ALA A 162 2.12 8.20 -8.83
CA ALA A 162 2.63 9.23 -9.71
C ALA A 162 4.16 9.41 -9.55
N VAL A 163 4.66 9.41 -8.31
CA VAL A 163 6.10 9.46 -8.01
C VAL A 163 6.80 8.20 -8.54
N ASP A 164 6.21 7.02 -8.34
CA ASP A 164 6.73 5.75 -8.84
C ASP A 164 6.76 5.70 -10.37
N ALA A 165 5.78 6.29 -11.05
CA ALA A 165 5.74 6.37 -12.51
C ALA A 165 6.86 7.26 -13.09
N VAL A 166 7.20 8.37 -12.43
CA VAL A 166 8.35 9.21 -12.78
C VAL A 166 9.66 8.47 -12.49
N SER A 167 9.74 7.77 -11.38
CA SER A 167 10.90 6.94 -10.99
C SER A 167 11.12 5.75 -11.92
N ARG A 168 10.07 5.24 -12.61
CA ARG A 168 10.16 4.13 -13.58
C ARG A 168 10.93 4.48 -14.85
N GLN A 169 11.05 5.76 -15.17
CA GLN A 169 11.92 6.22 -16.27
C GLN A 169 13.40 6.27 -15.85
N ASP A 170 13.67 6.21 -14.51
CA ASP A 170 15.01 6.13 -13.98
C ASP A 170 15.40 4.65 -13.70
N PRO A 171 16.58 4.18 -14.15
CA PRO A 171 17.08 2.84 -13.87
C PRO A 171 17.12 2.48 -12.37
N GLU A 172 17.31 3.46 -11.48
CA GLU A 172 17.28 3.26 -10.04
C GLU A 172 15.87 3.01 -9.51
N GLY A 173 14.86 3.74 -9.98
CA GLY A 173 13.45 3.55 -9.60
C GLY A 173 12.93 2.16 -9.96
N ARG A 174 13.23 1.71 -11.19
CA ARG A 174 12.91 0.34 -11.64
C ARG A 174 13.60 -0.74 -10.79
N SER A 175 14.82 -0.47 -10.34
CA SER A 175 15.56 -1.38 -9.46
C SER A 175 14.91 -1.49 -8.08
N ASN A 176 14.42 -0.39 -7.52
CA ASN A 176 13.69 -0.36 -6.25
C ASN A 176 12.38 -1.15 -6.32
N GLU A 177 11.59 -1.00 -7.40
CA GLU A 177 10.36 -1.78 -7.61
C GLU A 177 10.62 -3.29 -7.63
N LEU A 178 11.64 -3.72 -8.35
CA LEU A 178 12.01 -5.14 -8.41
C LEU A 178 12.36 -5.69 -7.03
N VAL A 179 13.01 -4.90 -6.18
CA VAL A 179 13.31 -5.29 -4.79
C VAL A 179 12.04 -5.32 -3.95
N VAL A 180 11.10 -4.39 -4.13
CA VAL A 180 9.80 -4.43 -3.45
C VAL A 180 9.03 -5.69 -3.81
N LEU A 181 8.98 -6.09 -5.08
CA LEU A 181 8.37 -7.36 -5.51
C LEU A 181 9.03 -8.57 -4.88
N MET A 182 10.38 -8.61 -4.84
CA MET A 182 11.12 -9.68 -4.18
C MET A 182 10.80 -9.74 -2.68
N ARG A 183 10.80 -8.60 -1.98
CA ARG A 183 10.44 -8.52 -0.54
C ARG A 183 9.02 -9.02 -0.29
N ARG A 184 8.05 -8.57 -1.09
CA ARG A 184 6.65 -9.01 -0.98
C ARG A 184 6.55 -10.53 -1.14
N TYR A 185 7.20 -11.09 -2.18
CA TYR A 185 7.21 -12.53 -2.41
C TYR A 185 7.82 -13.30 -1.23
N ILE A 186 8.95 -12.82 -0.68
CA ILE A 186 9.59 -13.43 0.48
C ILE A 186 8.67 -13.36 1.70
N ASN A 187 8.07 -12.20 2.01
CA ASN A 187 7.20 -12.02 3.17
C ASN A 187 6.03 -13.01 3.19
N VAL A 188 5.39 -13.23 2.03
CA VAL A 188 4.28 -14.18 1.89
C VAL A 188 4.73 -15.63 2.01
N ASN A 189 5.95 -15.95 1.55
CA ASN A 189 6.41 -17.33 1.38
C ASN A 189 7.53 -17.76 2.35
N ALA A 190 7.97 -16.88 3.26
CA ALA A 190 9.13 -17.12 4.12
C ALA A 190 9.02 -18.38 4.98
N LEU A 191 7.82 -18.68 5.47
CA LEU A 191 7.59 -19.77 6.43
C LEU A 191 7.60 -21.17 5.77
N ARG A 192 7.51 -21.24 4.44
CA ARG A 192 7.70 -22.47 3.68
C ARG A 192 9.14 -22.62 3.19
N ARG A 193 9.45 -23.77 2.58
CA ARG A 193 10.74 -23.95 1.88
C ARG A 193 10.78 -23.00 0.67
N LEU A 194 11.54 -21.93 0.78
CA LEU A 194 11.69 -20.89 -0.25
C LEU A 194 13.05 -21.04 -0.93
N ARG A 195 13.05 -21.02 -2.27
CA ARG A 195 14.26 -21.04 -3.10
C ARG A 195 14.52 -19.67 -3.69
N VAL A 196 15.79 -19.33 -3.85
CA VAL A 196 16.20 -18.01 -4.42
C VAL A 196 15.70 -17.86 -5.85
N GLU A 197 15.63 -18.96 -6.61
CA GLU A 197 15.11 -19.01 -7.98
C GLU A 197 13.63 -18.58 -8.06
N GLU A 198 12.83 -18.91 -7.05
CA GLU A 198 11.42 -18.51 -6.97
C GLU A 198 11.30 -16.98 -6.77
N VAL A 199 12.14 -16.42 -5.89
CA VAL A 199 12.19 -14.97 -5.64
C VAL A 199 12.64 -14.20 -6.88
N ALA A 200 13.66 -14.70 -7.57
CA ALA A 200 14.16 -14.10 -8.81
C ALA A 200 13.08 -14.11 -9.91
N ARG A 201 12.39 -15.25 -10.08
CA ARG A 201 11.29 -15.40 -11.05
C ARG A 201 10.12 -14.47 -10.76
N ALA A 202 9.76 -14.29 -9.48
CA ALA A 202 8.68 -13.38 -9.09
C ALA A 202 8.96 -11.91 -9.47
N ALA A 203 10.22 -11.53 -9.60
CA ALA A 203 10.64 -10.21 -10.07
C ALA A 203 11.04 -10.19 -11.57
N GLY A 204 10.89 -11.31 -12.32
CA GLY A 204 11.29 -11.37 -13.71
C GLY A 204 12.80 -11.25 -13.94
N LEU A 205 13.63 -11.68 -12.96
CA LEU A 205 15.08 -11.55 -12.98
C LEU A 205 15.79 -12.91 -13.07
N SER A 206 17.02 -12.90 -13.60
CA SER A 206 17.95 -14.01 -13.38
C SER A 206 18.38 -14.06 -11.91
N VAL A 207 18.73 -15.25 -11.42
CA VAL A 207 19.15 -15.45 -10.02
C VAL A 207 20.31 -14.53 -9.64
N SER A 208 21.33 -14.45 -10.49
CA SER A 208 22.52 -13.61 -10.26
C SER A 208 22.12 -12.12 -10.10
N ARG A 209 21.28 -11.60 -10.99
CA ARG A 209 20.82 -10.22 -10.93
C ARG A 209 19.94 -9.96 -9.71
N ALA A 210 19.04 -10.88 -9.35
CA ALA A 210 18.18 -10.76 -8.17
C ALA A 210 19.01 -10.70 -6.88
N VAL A 211 19.98 -11.61 -6.70
CA VAL A 211 20.87 -11.65 -5.53
C VAL A 211 21.68 -10.37 -5.40
N HIS A 212 22.28 -9.91 -6.51
CA HIS A 212 23.09 -8.69 -6.52
C HIS A 212 22.25 -7.46 -6.20
N LEU A 213 21.12 -7.29 -6.90
CA LEU A 213 20.22 -6.15 -6.74
C LEU A 213 19.62 -6.08 -5.34
N PHE A 214 19.14 -7.21 -4.84
CA PHE A 214 18.55 -7.31 -3.50
C PHE A 214 19.57 -6.91 -2.42
N LYS A 215 20.81 -7.44 -2.50
CA LYS A 215 21.88 -7.10 -1.53
C LYS A 215 22.29 -5.64 -1.65
N LYS A 216 22.41 -5.09 -2.87
CA LYS A 216 22.78 -3.68 -3.09
C LYS A 216 21.79 -2.72 -2.44
N LEU A 217 20.48 -2.96 -2.58
CA LEU A 217 19.43 -2.03 -2.14
C LEU A 217 18.94 -2.28 -0.70
N THR A 218 19.03 -3.51 -0.19
CA THR A 218 18.56 -3.83 1.16
C THR A 218 19.67 -4.00 2.19
N GLY A 219 20.93 -4.14 1.76
CA GLY A 219 22.05 -4.52 2.61
C GLY A 219 22.05 -6.01 3.01
N PHE A 220 21.00 -6.77 2.69
CA PHE A 220 20.83 -8.17 3.09
C PHE A 220 20.88 -9.11 1.89
N THR A 221 21.38 -10.33 2.08
CA THR A 221 21.11 -11.40 1.11
C THR A 221 19.66 -11.86 1.23
N ILE A 222 19.08 -12.38 0.13
CA ILE A 222 17.71 -12.96 0.11
C ILE A 222 17.54 -14.00 1.24
N ILE A 223 18.54 -14.87 1.43
CA ILE A 223 18.52 -15.92 2.45
C ILE A 223 18.50 -15.29 3.86
N ARG A 224 19.34 -14.30 4.13
CA ARG A 224 19.38 -13.63 5.43
C ARG A 224 18.09 -12.88 5.70
N TYR A 225 17.55 -12.17 4.72
CA TYR A 225 16.27 -11.47 4.85
C TYR A 225 15.12 -12.45 5.17
N THR A 226 15.05 -13.60 4.47
CA THR A 226 14.09 -14.68 4.75
C THR A 226 14.26 -15.21 6.19
N GLN A 227 15.50 -15.37 6.64
CA GLN A 227 15.80 -15.84 8.00
C GLN A 227 15.33 -14.84 9.07
N GLU A 228 15.51 -13.54 8.87
CA GLU A 228 15.01 -12.50 9.81
C GLU A 228 13.48 -12.55 9.94
N ILE A 229 12.76 -12.71 8.82
CA ILE A 229 11.30 -12.87 8.86
C ILE A 229 10.88 -14.12 9.65
N ARG A 230 11.55 -15.25 9.42
CA ARG A 230 11.29 -16.50 10.17
C ARG A 230 11.54 -16.33 11.65
N LEU A 231 12.63 -15.66 12.02
CA LEU A 231 12.99 -15.39 13.41
C LEU A 231 11.99 -14.47 14.11
N SER A 232 11.52 -13.43 13.41
CA SER A 232 10.47 -12.54 13.92
C SER A 232 9.17 -13.31 14.20
N ASN A 233 8.71 -14.12 13.25
CA ASN A 233 7.52 -14.95 13.42
C ASN A 233 7.70 -16.00 14.54
N ALA A 234 8.90 -16.58 14.66
CA ALA A 234 9.18 -17.53 15.74
C ALA A 234 9.16 -16.86 17.11
N MET A 235 9.71 -15.64 17.23
CA MET A 235 9.68 -14.85 18.47
C MET A 235 8.23 -14.53 18.88
N GLU A 236 7.40 -14.11 17.94
CA GLU A 236 5.98 -13.85 18.17
C GLU A 236 5.26 -15.08 18.69
N ARG A 237 5.44 -16.24 18.03
CA ARG A 237 4.82 -17.51 18.46
C ARG A 237 5.33 -17.98 19.81
N ILE A 238 6.61 -17.79 20.13
CA ILE A 238 7.18 -18.10 21.45
C ILE A 238 6.47 -17.31 22.54
N ARG A 239 6.15 -16.03 22.28
CA ARG A 239 5.55 -15.12 23.26
C ARG A 239 4.05 -15.31 23.44
N TYR A 240 3.34 -15.60 22.36
CA TYR A 240 1.88 -15.51 22.33
C TYR A 240 1.17 -16.85 22.11
N THR A 241 1.91 -17.97 22.07
CA THR A 241 1.32 -19.30 21.91
C THR A 241 2.01 -20.35 22.81
N ASP A 242 1.28 -21.41 23.13
CA ASP A 242 1.78 -22.56 23.88
C ASP A 242 2.39 -23.67 22.99
N LEU A 243 2.63 -23.36 21.70
CA LEU A 243 3.24 -24.32 20.78
C LEU A 243 4.62 -24.79 21.28
N SER A 244 4.96 -26.06 21.10
CA SER A 244 6.31 -26.55 21.41
C SER A 244 7.35 -25.83 20.56
N LEU A 245 8.57 -25.69 21.07
CA LEU A 245 9.66 -25.02 20.35
C LEU A 245 10.04 -25.78 19.08
N GLU A 246 9.87 -27.10 19.04
CA GLU A 246 10.05 -27.95 17.87
C GLU A 246 8.99 -27.64 16.81
N ASN A 247 7.73 -27.47 17.24
CA ASN A 247 6.63 -27.11 16.36
C ASN A 247 6.81 -25.72 15.77
N ILE A 248 7.25 -24.75 16.59
CA ILE A 248 7.60 -23.41 16.12
C ILE A 248 8.73 -23.46 15.09
N ALA A 249 9.79 -24.21 15.35
CA ALA A 249 10.89 -24.40 14.40
C ALA A 249 10.40 -24.95 13.04
N GLY A 250 9.55 -25.97 13.08
CA GLY A 250 8.97 -26.59 11.87
C GLY A 250 8.06 -25.63 11.10
N THR A 251 7.10 -25.00 11.80
CA THR A 251 6.10 -24.12 11.19
C THR A 251 6.63 -22.73 10.78
N CYS A 252 7.79 -22.32 11.32
CA CYS A 252 8.52 -21.12 10.89
C CYS A 252 9.57 -21.40 9.81
N GLY A 253 9.62 -22.61 9.25
CA GLY A 253 10.43 -22.94 8.09
C GLY A 253 11.92 -23.20 8.37
N PHE A 254 12.31 -23.48 9.63
CA PHE A 254 13.71 -23.78 9.97
C PHE A 254 14.09 -25.26 9.73
N GLY A 255 13.09 -26.13 9.56
CA GLY A 255 13.30 -27.55 9.31
C GLY A 255 13.66 -28.34 10.56
N THR A 256 14.72 -27.98 11.28
CA THR A 256 15.15 -28.68 12.52
C THR A 256 15.23 -27.72 13.70
N TYR A 257 14.91 -28.21 14.90
CA TYR A 257 15.04 -27.43 16.14
C TYR A 257 16.51 -27.01 16.42
N SER A 258 17.47 -27.87 16.15
CA SER A 258 18.88 -27.58 16.39
C SER A 258 19.37 -26.39 15.56
N TYR A 259 18.98 -26.32 14.29
CA TYR A 259 19.28 -25.18 13.43
C TYR A 259 18.57 -23.90 13.91
N PHE A 260 17.28 -24.02 14.22
CA PHE A 260 16.50 -22.91 14.79
C PHE A 260 17.14 -22.35 16.04
N HIS A 261 17.46 -23.22 17.03
CA HIS A 261 18.09 -22.81 18.28
C HIS A 261 19.39 -22.02 18.03
N LYS A 262 20.25 -22.53 17.16
CA LYS A 262 21.52 -21.89 16.80
C LYS A 262 21.32 -20.49 16.24
N VAL A 263 20.45 -20.33 15.23
CA VAL A 263 20.24 -19.04 14.55
C VAL A 263 19.47 -18.07 15.44
N PHE A 264 18.54 -18.54 16.25
CA PHE A 264 17.78 -17.74 17.19
C PHE A 264 18.71 -17.15 18.28
N LYS A 265 19.53 -17.99 18.90
CA LYS A 265 20.50 -17.54 19.90
C LYS A 265 21.55 -16.57 19.32
N ALA A 266 22.01 -16.82 18.09
CA ALA A 266 22.92 -15.91 17.39
C ALA A 266 22.28 -14.54 17.13
N ARG A 267 20.98 -14.48 16.88
CA ARG A 267 20.23 -13.25 16.57
C ARG A 267 19.85 -12.46 17.82
N TYR A 268 19.35 -13.16 18.85
CA TYR A 268 18.75 -12.51 20.03
C TYR A 268 19.62 -12.60 21.29
N GLY A 269 20.77 -13.29 21.26
CA GLY A 269 21.65 -13.47 22.40
C GLY A 269 21.16 -14.46 23.43
N ILE A 270 19.91 -14.93 23.36
CA ILE A 270 19.26 -15.84 24.31
C ILE A 270 18.68 -17.03 23.56
N SER A 271 18.47 -18.14 24.28
CA SER A 271 17.84 -19.31 23.70
C SER A 271 16.31 -19.13 23.54
N PRO A 272 15.64 -19.89 22.64
CA PRO A 272 14.19 -19.89 22.51
C PRO A 272 13.46 -20.21 23.83
N LYS A 273 14.04 -21.09 24.66
CA LYS A 273 13.50 -21.45 25.98
C LYS A 273 13.58 -20.29 26.97
N GLU A 274 14.71 -19.59 26.99
CA GLU A 274 14.88 -18.37 27.81
C GLU A 274 13.93 -17.24 27.35
N ALA A 275 13.74 -17.09 26.03
CA ALA A 275 12.81 -16.11 25.48
C ALA A 275 11.35 -16.37 25.90
N ARG A 276 10.93 -17.65 25.99
CA ARG A 276 9.62 -18.06 26.46
C ARG A 276 9.36 -17.73 27.93
N ASN A 277 10.37 -17.86 28.75
CA ASN A 277 10.26 -17.68 30.21
C ASN A 277 10.44 -16.22 30.65
N ARG A 278 10.76 -15.30 29.73
CA ARG A 278 10.89 -13.88 30.05
C ARG A 278 9.54 -13.15 29.99
N PRO A 279 9.27 -12.21 30.92
CA PRO A 279 8.07 -11.36 30.84
C PRO A 279 8.05 -10.56 29.52
N PRO A 280 6.89 -10.31 28.92
CA PRO A 280 6.75 -9.59 27.66
C PRO A 280 7.43 -8.21 27.63
N ASP A 281 7.38 -7.47 28.75
CA ASP A 281 7.85 -6.07 28.82
C ASP A 281 9.38 -5.90 28.94
N SER A 282 10.11 -6.97 29.29
CA SER A 282 11.56 -6.87 29.53
C SER A 282 12.43 -6.83 28.26
N MET A 283 11.83 -6.85 27.07
CA MET A 283 12.55 -6.92 25.77
C MET A 283 12.21 -5.79 24.80
N LEU A 284 11.47 -4.76 25.22
CA LEU A 284 11.10 -3.65 24.31
C LEU A 284 12.24 -2.67 24.01
N GLU A 285 13.34 -2.73 24.77
CA GLU A 285 14.52 -1.92 24.49
C GLU A 285 15.46 -2.67 23.51
N GLY A 286 15.41 -2.30 22.24
CA GLY A 286 16.47 -2.59 21.27
C GLY A 286 16.25 -3.67 20.21
N THR A 287 15.06 -4.26 20.03
CA THR A 287 14.97 -5.49 19.21
C THR A 287 14.04 -5.46 18.01
N TYR A 288 13.34 -4.36 17.71
CA TYR A 288 12.59 -4.24 16.45
C TYR A 288 13.42 -3.55 15.37
N VAL A 289 14.33 -4.27 14.75
CA VAL A 289 14.85 -3.89 13.44
C VAL A 289 13.95 -4.55 12.41
N ILE A 290 13.02 -3.80 11.85
CA ILE A 290 12.33 -4.21 10.62
C ILE A 290 13.43 -4.34 9.56
N PRO A 291 13.68 -5.50 8.95
CA PRO A 291 14.64 -5.61 7.87
C PRO A 291 14.19 -4.72 6.72
N GLY A 292 14.90 -3.61 6.47
CA GLY A 292 14.62 -2.65 5.39
C GLY A 292 13.81 -1.43 5.76
N GLY A 293 13.65 -1.08 7.04
CA GLY A 293 13.34 0.28 7.45
C GLY A 293 14.56 1.17 7.21
N ASP A 294 14.39 2.26 6.48
CA ASP A 294 15.45 3.21 6.14
C ASP A 294 16.21 3.64 7.40
N GLN A 295 17.48 3.20 7.53
CA GLN A 295 18.43 3.75 8.50
C GLN A 295 19.03 5.08 8.02
N ASN A 296 18.37 5.79 7.12
CA ASN A 296 18.81 7.10 6.71
C ASN A 296 18.20 8.19 7.61
N LEU A 297 18.63 8.21 8.87
CA LEU A 297 18.30 9.25 9.86
C LEU A 297 18.98 10.59 9.57
N SER A 298 19.73 10.72 8.47
CA SER A 298 20.45 11.95 8.14
C SER A 298 19.55 13.14 7.76
N GLY A 299 18.27 12.90 7.49
CA GLY A 299 17.28 13.94 7.15
C GLY A 299 16.35 14.36 8.29
N LEU A 300 16.44 13.74 9.47
CA LEU A 300 15.59 14.10 10.61
C LEU A 300 16.18 15.24 11.41
N SER A 301 15.33 16.19 11.81
CA SER A 301 15.70 17.26 12.74
C SER A 301 16.19 16.72 14.08
N GLU A 302 17.02 17.49 14.78
CA GLU A 302 17.61 17.10 16.08
C GLU A 302 16.53 16.74 17.13
N ASP A 303 15.37 17.38 17.05
CA ASP A 303 14.20 17.11 17.91
C ASP A 303 13.54 15.76 17.61
N ALA A 304 13.49 15.35 16.33
CA ALA A 304 12.96 14.03 15.94
C ALA A 304 13.89 12.88 16.35
N ARG A 305 15.20 13.13 16.39
CA ARG A 305 16.17 12.14 16.90
C ARG A 305 16.07 11.94 18.41
N LYS A 306 15.83 13.01 19.17
CA LYS A 306 15.61 12.95 20.63
C LYS A 306 14.36 12.16 20.99
N PHE A 307 13.31 12.24 20.18
CA PHE A 307 12.04 11.52 20.44
C PHE A 307 12.15 10.01 20.19
N LEU A 308 13.11 9.55 19.38
CA LEU A 308 13.32 8.12 19.06
C LEU A 308 14.37 7.45 19.98
N THR A 309 15.03 8.21 20.85
CA THR A 309 16.07 7.73 21.77
C THR A 309 15.70 7.91 23.26
N THR A 310 14.48 8.34 23.57
CA THR A 310 13.88 8.37 24.91
C THR A 310 12.72 7.41 24.99
#